data_88930098d3f4037143f5fecb84aa3824
#
_entry.id   88930098d3f4037143f5fecb84aa3824
#
_cell.length_a   1.000
_cell.length_b   1.000
_cell.length_c   1.000
_cell.angle_alpha   90.00
_cell.angle_beta   90.00
_cell.angle_gamma   90.00
#
_symmetry.space_group_name_H-M   'P 1'
#
loop_
_entity.id
_entity.type
_entity.pdbx_description
1 polymer ?
#
loop_
_entity_poly.entity_id
_entity_poly.type
_entity_poly.pdbx_seq_one_letter_code
_entity_poly.pdbx_strand_id
1 'polypeptide(L)'
;MKVENVKVEKLDNLGRGIARIDNKIVFIENALPEEVVDIEIIKDKKNYSLARRINLEKKSKYRREICPYSDFCGGCDLISLEYDKQLEYKQNKIEELVRRNLGEDIKINNIIYDKDFAYRNKILLHIMQEKLGFFEQMTNNIVDIDKCLLVNGRINSLISLIREFIKNNRELKSVVIRSSSNGDTMLIFSGNVSKELLLESFSMVDVIVLNNKLVKGQFIKERLGDKEFLIYPNSFFQVNMFNTLNLYNEVKRMTYNKKYGNILDLYCGTGTIGIFLSQIATSVVGIEVVEDAVIAAKCNADINNVENIKFICGRVEDYIDGFNNIDLIIVDPPRSGLDKKTIDNVKRINPKEIIYVSCDPMTLVRDLKELEEDYLIKEITPVDMFPNTHHVECVSVLHRKSLEK
;
A
#
# COMPACT_ATOMS: atom_id res chain seq x y z
N MET A 1 -24.32 -19.50 13.33
CA MET A 1 -24.80 -20.81 12.74
C MET A 1 -23.58 -21.52 12.18
N LYS A 2 -23.38 -22.77 12.54
CA LYS A 2 -22.30 -23.62 12.00
C LYS A 2 -22.80 -24.42 10.80
N VAL A 3 -21.95 -24.56 9.78
CA VAL A 3 -22.19 -25.39 8.59
C VAL A 3 -20.94 -26.20 8.33
N GLU A 4 -21.11 -27.49 8.12
CA GLU A 4 -20.01 -28.44 7.94
C GLU A 4 -19.80 -28.78 6.46
N ASN A 5 -18.59 -29.24 6.11
CA ASN A 5 -18.23 -29.75 4.79
C ASN A 5 -18.49 -28.78 3.62
N VAL A 6 -18.22 -27.48 3.81
CA VAL A 6 -18.42 -26.47 2.78
C VAL A 6 -17.22 -26.46 1.82
N LYS A 7 -17.49 -26.69 0.53
CA LYS A 7 -16.47 -26.67 -0.52
C LYS A 7 -16.22 -25.24 -1.00
N VAL A 8 -14.96 -24.79 -0.97
CA VAL A 8 -14.51 -23.48 -1.46
C VAL A 8 -14.24 -23.57 -2.96
N GLU A 9 -14.89 -22.68 -3.74
CA GLU A 9 -14.82 -22.68 -5.20
C GLU A 9 -13.66 -21.82 -5.73
N LYS A 10 -13.53 -20.59 -5.24
CA LYS A 10 -12.55 -19.61 -5.69
C LYS A 10 -12.33 -18.54 -4.64
N LEU A 11 -11.41 -17.60 -4.88
CA LEU A 11 -11.25 -16.38 -4.08
C LEU A 11 -12.09 -15.23 -4.63
N ASP A 12 -12.52 -14.33 -3.73
CA ASP A 12 -13.09 -13.04 -4.08
C ASP A 12 -11.97 -11.97 -4.24
N ASN A 13 -12.35 -10.73 -4.56
CA ASN A 13 -11.40 -9.63 -4.73
C ASN A 13 -10.67 -9.21 -3.44
N LEU A 14 -11.11 -9.68 -2.27
CA LEU A 14 -10.49 -9.43 -0.96
C LEU A 14 -9.67 -10.62 -0.44
N GLY A 15 -9.50 -11.66 -1.26
CA GLY A 15 -8.74 -12.87 -0.88
C GLY A 15 -9.50 -13.85 -0.02
N ARG A 16 -10.83 -13.70 0.12
CA ARG A 16 -11.69 -14.63 0.88
C ARG A 16 -12.17 -15.76 -0.01
N GLY A 17 -12.30 -16.95 0.58
CA GLY A 17 -12.92 -18.09 -0.12
C GLY A 17 -14.38 -17.82 -0.43
N ILE A 18 -14.83 -18.19 -1.63
CA ILE A 18 -16.23 -18.17 -2.04
C ILE A 18 -16.76 -19.59 -2.03
N ALA A 19 -17.92 -19.79 -1.39
CA ALA A 19 -18.71 -21.00 -1.47
C ALA A 19 -20.18 -20.67 -1.73
N ARG A 20 -20.99 -21.69 -2.08
CA ARG A 20 -22.44 -21.57 -2.23
C ARG A 20 -23.15 -22.55 -1.31
N ILE A 21 -24.08 -22.03 -0.52
CA ILE A 21 -24.97 -22.82 0.35
C ILE A 21 -26.38 -22.41 0.00
N ASP A 22 -27.20 -23.36 -0.41
CA ASP A 22 -28.60 -23.13 -0.84
C ASP A 22 -28.75 -21.98 -1.86
N ASN A 23 -27.87 -21.95 -2.86
CA ASN A 23 -27.73 -20.87 -3.88
C ASN A 23 -27.30 -19.48 -3.34
N LYS A 24 -27.00 -19.35 -2.06
CA LYS A 24 -26.51 -18.12 -1.46
C LYS A 24 -24.99 -18.11 -1.41
N ILE A 25 -24.39 -16.98 -1.78
CA ILE A 25 -22.93 -16.79 -1.72
C ILE A 25 -22.50 -16.64 -0.27
N VAL A 26 -21.44 -17.37 0.10
CA VAL A 26 -20.76 -17.26 1.40
C VAL A 26 -19.32 -16.88 1.18
N PHE A 27 -18.88 -15.78 1.77
CA PHE A 27 -17.48 -15.36 1.82
C PHE A 27 -16.85 -15.87 3.11
N ILE A 28 -15.76 -16.62 2.99
CA ILE A 28 -15.13 -17.35 4.09
C ILE A 28 -13.72 -16.83 4.30
N GLU A 29 -13.45 -16.24 5.47
CA GLU A 29 -12.10 -15.80 5.84
C GLU A 29 -11.16 -17.01 5.98
N ASN A 30 -9.92 -16.83 5.52
CA ASN A 30 -8.83 -17.80 5.60
C ASN A 30 -9.17 -19.18 5.00
N ALA A 31 -9.93 -19.21 3.90
CA ALA A 31 -10.28 -20.42 3.16
C ALA A 31 -9.81 -20.31 1.70
N LEU A 32 -9.20 -21.37 1.18
CA LEU A 32 -8.58 -21.41 -0.15
C LEU A 32 -9.40 -22.25 -1.12
N PRO A 33 -9.30 -22.02 -2.43
CA PRO A 33 -9.93 -22.87 -3.44
C PRO A 33 -9.57 -24.35 -3.26
N GLU A 34 -10.51 -25.25 -3.60
CA GLU A 34 -10.41 -26.71 -3.49
C GLU A 34 -10.44 -27.25 -2.04
N GLU A 35 -10.53 -26.40 -1.03
CA GLU A 35 -10.68 -26.82 0.35
C GLU A 35 -12.10 -27.25 0.67
N VAL A 36 -12.22 -28.14 1.65
CA VAL A 36 -13.47 -28.45 2.34
C VAL A 36 -13.31 -28.01 3.78
N VAL A 37 -14.18 -27.15 4.25
CA VAL A 37 -14.06 -26.46 5.54
C VAL A 37 -15.38 -26.50 6.31
N ASP A 38 -15.27 -26.52 7.64
CA ASP A 38 -16.39 -26.17 8.49
C ASP A 38 -16.35 -24.69 8.80
N ILE A 39 -17.48 -24.05 8.77
CA ILE A 39 -17.59 -22.60 8.91
C ILE A 39 -18.56 -22.19 10.01
N GLU A 40 -18.33 -21.01 10.54
CA GLU A 40 -19.29 -20.28 11.37
C GLU A 40 -19.74 -19.03 10.64
N ILE A 41 -21.06 -18.93 10.37
CA ILE A 41 -21.66 -17.71 9.83
C ILE A 41 -21.62 -16.61 10.89
N ILE A 42 -20.90 -15.54 10.62
CA ILE A 42 -20.75 -14.38 11.52
C ILE A 42 -21.79 -13.32 11.20
N LYS A 43 -22.05 -13.10 9.92
CA LYS A 43 -23.04 -12.11 9.45
C LYS A 43 -23.85 -12.70 8.31
N ASP A 44 -25.15 -12.70 8.49
CA ASP A 44 -26.09 -13.17 7.48
C ASP A 44 -26.87 -12.00 6.85
N LYS A 45 -26.79 -11.86 5.53
CA LYS A 45 -27.48 -10.83 4.73
C LYS A 45 -28.41 -11.53 3.73
N LYS A 46 -29.35 -10.78 3.12
CA LYS A 46 -30.30 -11.32 2.15
C LYS A 46 -29.61 -12.04 0.99
N ASN A 47 -28.55 -11.47 0.42
CA ASN A 47 -27.93 -11.95 -0.81
C ASN A 47 -26.60 -12.70 -0.58
N TYR A 48 -25.99 -12.57 0.59
CA TYR A 48 -24.72 -13.20 0.92
C TYR A 48 -24.54 -13.38 2.43
N SER A 49 -23.60 -14.24 2.82
CA SER A 49 -23.18 -14.39 4.21
C SER A 49 -21.67 -14.18 4.34
N LEU A 50 -21.24 -13.70 5.51
CA LEU A 50 -19.84 -13.66 5.90
C LEU A 50 -19.62 -14.75 6.95
N ALA A 51 -18.57 -15.53 6.76
CA ALA A 51 -18.22 -16.64 7.62
C ALA A 51 -16.73 -16.66 7.93
N ARG A 52 -16.36 -17.32 9.01
CA ARG A 52 -15.00 -17.71 9.30
C ARG A 52 -14.84 -19.23 9.25
N ARG A 53 -13.69 -19.70 8.84
CA ARG A 53 -13.32 -21.09 8.93
C ARG A 53 -13.11 -21.46 10.40
N ILE A 54 -13.70 -22.58 10.84
CA ILE A 54 -13.52 -23.15 12.19
C ILE A 54 -12.78 -24.47 12.17
N ASN A 55 -12.84 -25.19 11.04
CA ASN A 55 -12.10 -26.43 10.84
C ASN A 55 -11.72 -26.59 9.36
N LEU A 56 -10.70 -27.38 9.08
CA LEU A 56 -10.17 -27.67 7.75
C LEU A 56 -10.19 -29.19 7.52
N GLU A 57 -11.24 -29.69 6.89
CA GLU A 57 -11.47 -31.12 6.61
C GLU A 57 -10.56 -31.62 5.48
N LYS A 58 -10.42 -30.79 4.43
CA LYS A 58 -9.56 -31.11 3.30
C LYS A 58 -8.75 -29.87 2.91
N LYS A 59 -7.41 -29.98 2.95
CA LYS A 59 -6.48 -28.92 2.54
C LYS A 59 -6.38 -28.81 1.03
N SER A 60 -6.25 -27.58 0.53
CA SER A 60 -5.73 -27.32 -0.81
C SER A 60 -4.26 -27.74 -0.89
N LYS A 61 -3.85 -28.28 -2.03
CA LYS A 61 -2.43 -28.60 -2.28
C LYS A 61 -1.52 -27.37 -2.29
N TYR A 62 -2.10 -26.19 -2.43
CA TYR A 62 -1.39 -24.90 -2.43
C TYR A 62 -1.41 -24.19 -1.07
N ARG A 63 -1.96 -24.84 -0.02
CA ARG A 63 -1.92 -24.28 1.32
C ARG A 63 -0.56 -24.46 1.97
N ARG A 64 0.02 -23.34 2.45
CA ARG A 64 1.21 -23.34 3.30
C ARG A 64 0.85 -22.92 4.73
N GLU A 65 1.50 -23.55 5.71
CA GLU A 65 1.29 -23.30 7.14
C GLU A 65 2.58 -22.77 7.76
N ILE A 66 2.89 -21.51 7.48
CA ILE A 66 4.20 -20.90 7.81
C ILE A 66 4.11 -19.85 8.92
N CYS A 67 2.94 -19.26 9.13
CA CYS A 67 2.71 -18.27 10.18
C CYS A 67 1.80 -18.87 11.26
N PRO A 68 2.27 -18.96 12.52
CA PRO A 68 1.48 -19.53 13.60
C PRO A 68 0.23 -18.70 13.96
N TYR A 69 0.14 -17.48 13.46
CA TYR A 69 -0.97 -16.56 13.73
C TYR A 69 -1.97 -16.46 12.58
N SER A 70 -1.74 -17.16 11.47
CA SER A 70 -2.50 -17.00 10.22
C SER A 70 -4.01 -17.24 10.36
N ASP A 71 -4.42 -18.08 11.31
CA ASP A 71 -5.84 -18.40 11.50
C ASP A 71 -6.64 -17.30 12.21
N PHE A 72 -5.96 -16.37 12.88
CA PHE A 72 -6.60 -15.35 13.70
C PHE A 72 -6.17 -13.93 13.33
N CYS A 73 -4.90 -13.74 12.95
CA CYS A 73 -4.32 -12.44 12.71
C CYS A 73 -4.93 -11.77 11.47
N GLY A 74 -5.44 -10.54 11.64
CA GLY A 74 -5.99 -9.73 10.53
C GLY A 74 -4.97 -9.02 9.65
N GLY A 75 -3.67 -9.33 9.80
CA GLY A 75 -2.61 -8.66 9.04
C GLY A 75 -2.37 -9.18 7.62
N CYS A 76 -2.90 -10.37 7.29
CA CYS A 76 -2.66 -11.04 6.01
C CYS A 76 -3.90 -11.80 5.54
N ASP A 77 -4.25 -11.65 4.27
CA ASP A 77 -5.40 -12.35 3.67
C ASP A 77 -4.98 -13.63 2.94
N LEU A 78 -3.75 -13.65 2.40
CA LEU A 78 -3.26 -14.69 1.49
C LEU A 78 -2.03 -15.45 2.01
N ILE A 79 -1.58 -15.22 3.24
CA ILE A 79 -0.34 -15.82 3.77
C ILE A 79 -0.35 -17.35 3.73
N SER A 80 -1.52 -17.96 3.81
CA SER A 80 -1.71 -19.40 3.73
C SER A 80 -1.69 -19.97 2.30
N LEU A 81 -1.64 -19.12 1.26
CA LEU A 81 -1.54 -19.51 -0.14
C LEU A 81 -0.08 -19.47 -0.61
N GLU A 82 0.38 -20.47 -1.38
CA GLU A 82 1.68 -20.44 -2.03
C GLU A 82 1.89 -19.16 -2.83
N TYR A 83 3.12 -18.60 -2.79
CA TYR A 83 3.38 -17.26 -3.32
C TYR A 83 3.11 -17.14 -4.82
N ASP A 84 3.51 -18.12 -5.60
CA ASP A 84 3.23 -18.14 -7.05
C ASP A 84 1.72 -18.08 -7.34
N LYS A 85 0.90 -18.71 -6.47
CA LYS A 85 -0.56 -18.68 -6.58
C LYS A 85 -1.15 -17.34 -6.13
N GLN A 86 -0.49 -16.63 -5.21
CA GLN A 86 -0.86 -15.24 -4.89
C GLN A 86 -0.61 -14.32 -6.09
N LEU A 87 0.52 -14.46 -6.78
CA LEU A 87 0.86 -13.68 -7.97
C LEU A 87 -0.13 -13.97 -9.11
N GLU A 88 -0.44 -15.25 -9.35
CA GLU A 88 -1.46 -15.66 -10.33
C GLU A 88 -2.84 -15.06 -10.01
N TYR A 89 -3.27 -15.13 -8.74
CA TYR A 89 -4.52 -14.51 -8.29
C TYR A 89 -4.54 -12.99 -8.54
N LYS A 90 -3.47 -12.28 -8.21
CA LYS A 90 -3.35 -10.82 -8.40
C LYS A 90 -3.33 -10.44 -9.88
N GLN A 91 -2.58 -11.18 -10.69
CA GLN A 91 -2.54 -11.00 -12.15
C GLN A 91 -3.94 -11.17 -12.76
N ASN A 92 -4.60 -12.29 -12.50
CA ASN A 92 -5.93 -12.61 -13.00
C ASN A 92 -6.99 -11.59 -12.55
N LYS A 93 -6.87 -11.07 -11.31
CA LYS A 93 -7.74 -10.02 -10.79
C LYS A 93 -7.67 -8.76 -11.64
N ILE A 94 -6.47 -8.31 -12.03
CA ILE A 94 -6.30 -7.12 -12.87
C ILE A 94 -6.81 -7.38 -14.28
N GLU A 95 -6.45 -8.52 -14.88
CA GLU A 95 -6.89 -8.89 -16.23
C GLU A 95 -8.43 -8.95 -16.32
N GLU A 96 -9.09 -9.58 -15.35
CA GLU A 96 -10.55 -9.65 -15.32
C GLU A 96 -11.20 -8.28 -15.13
N LEU A 97 -10.67 -7.43 -14.24
CA LEU A 97 -11.19 -6.09 -14.02
C LEU A 97 -11.05 -5.21 -15.27
N VAL A 98 -9.89 -5.21 -15.91
CA VAL A 98 -9.63 -4.43 -17.12
C VAL A 98 -10.52 -4.91 -18.26
N ARG A 99 -10.56 -6.22 -18.53
CA ARG A 99 -11.38 -6.80 -19.59
C ARG A 99 -12.87 -6.44 -19.45
N ARG A 100 -13.39 -6.49 -18.21
CA ARG A 100 -14.81 -6.19 -17.95
C ARG A 100 -15.17 -4.72 -18.09
N ASN A 101 -14.27 -3.80 -17.80
CA ASN A 101 -14.57 -2.37 -17.71
C ASN A 101 -14.03 -1.55 -18.90
N LEU A 102 -12.88 -1.95 -19.46
CA LEU A 102 -12.13 -1.19 -20.45
C LEU A 102 -11.96 -1.92 -21.80
N GLY A 103 -12.29 -3.22 -21.85
CA GLY A 103 -12.16 -4.04 -23.08
C GLY A 103 -10.93 -4.94 -23.07
N GLU A 104 -10.72 -5.64 -24.20
CA GLU A 104 -9.68 -6.67 -24.35
C GLU A 104 -8.37 -6.15 -24.96
N ASP A 105 -8.37 -4.94 -25.53
CA ASP A 105 -7.25 -4.43 -26.33
C ASP A 105 -6.12 -3.78 -25.48
N ILE A 106 -6.32 -3.66 -24.16
CA ILE A 106 -5.33 -3.04 -23.28
C ILE A 106 -4.28 -4.07 -22.89
N LYS A 107 -3.02 -3.74 -23.18
CA LYS A 107 -1.89 -4.56 -22.78
C LYS A 107 -1.72 -4.57 -21.27
N ILE A 108 -1.77 -5.76 -20.64
CA ILE A 108 -1.44 -5.97 -19.25
C ILE A 108 -0.10 -6.69 -19.19
N ASN A 109 0.87 -6.07 -18.54
CA ASN A 109 2.19 -6.67 -18.33
C ASN A 109 2.14 -7.71 -17.20
N ASN A 110 3.14 -8.58 -17.16
CA ASN A 110 3.30 -9.51 -16.04
C ASN A 110 3.51 -8.73 -14.74
N ILE A 111 2.93 -9.25 -13.65
CA ILE A 111 3.08 -8.66 -12.33
C ILE A 111 4.56 -8.58 -11.93
N ILE A 112 4.97 -7.40 -11.46
CA ILE A 112 6.29 -7.18 -10.91
C ILE A 112 6.28 -7.55 -9.44
N TYR A 113 7.28 -8.30 -8.98
CA TYR A 113 7.39 -8.74 -7.59
C TYR A 113 8.86 -8.91 -7.19
N ASP A 114 9.10 -9.01 -5.89
CA ASP A 114 10.39 -9.36 -5.29
C ASP A 114 10.15 -10.48 -4.27
N LYS A 115 10.52 -10.31 -3.02
CA LYS A 115 10.33 -11.30 -1.96
C LYS A 115 9.00 -11.13 -1.22
N ASP A 116 8.47 -12.24 -0.73
CA ASP A 116 7.19 -12.28 -0.03
C ASP A 116 7.29 -12.11 1.50
N PHE A 117 8.52 -12.14 2.07
CA PHE A 117 8.80 -11.97 3.49
C PHE A 117 9.86 -10.92 3.78
N ALA A 118 9.90 -10.43 5.02
CA ALA A 118 10.87 -9.47 5.52
C ALA A 118 11.03 -8.20 4.65
N TYR A 119 9.98 -7.87 3.90
CA TYR A 119 9.96 -6.71 3.00
C TYR A 119 9.47 -5.43 3.71
N ARG A 120 8.62 -5.59 4.74
CA ARG A 120 7.89 -4.50 5.36
C ARG A 120 8.76 -3.74 6.36
N ASN A 121 8.85 -2.43 6.17
CA ASN A 121 9.66 -1.53 6.98
C ASN A 121 8.86 -0.72 8.01
N LYS A 122 7.54 -0.92 8.11
CA LYS A 122 6.65 -0.23 9.05
C LYS A 122 5.50 -1.13 9.48
N ILE A 123 5.21 -1.17 10.78
CA ILE A 123 4.00 -1.79 11.34
C ILE A 123 3.38 -0.93 12.43
N LEU A 124 2.09 -1.09 12.63
CA LEU A 124 1.36 -0.61 13.80
C LEU A 124 0.93 -1.83 14.61
N LEU A 125 1.32 -1.88 15.88
CA LEU A 125 0.87 -2.89 16.84
C LEU A 125 0.02 -2.23 17.91
N HIS A 126 -1.05 -2.92 18.26
CA HIS A 126 -1.95 -2.53 19.35
C HIS A 126 -1.49 -3.16 20.66
N ILE A 127 -1.71 -2.44 21.77
CA ILE A 127 -1.35 -2.86 23.12
C ILE A 127 -2.63 -2.88 23.94
N MET A 128 -2.91 -4.01 24.56
CA MET A 128 -4.02 -4.14 25.50
C MET A 128 -3.59 -5.08 26.63
N GLN A 129 -3.55 -4.56 27.85
CA GLN A 129 -2.97 -5.25 29.00
C GLN A 129 -1.48 -5.58 28.73
N GLU A 130 -1.13 -6.85 28.63
CA GLU A 130 0.23 -7.32 28.31
C GLU A 130 0.36 -7.90 26.89
N LYS A 131 -0.72 -7.83 26.08
CA LYS A 131 -0.72 -8.29 24.69
C LYS A 131 -0.21 -7.20 23.77
N LEU A 132 0.63 -7.59 22.82
CA LEU A 132 1.17 -6.76 21.76
C LEU A 132 0.93 -7.44 20.41
N GLY A 133 0.16 -6.84 19.52
CA GLY A 133 -0.11 -7.48 18.24
C GLY A 133 -1.09 -6.76 17.33
N PHE A 134 -1.66 -7.51 16.42
CA PHE A 134 -2.67 -7.04 15.47
C PHE A 134 -4.08 -7.39 15.98
N PHE A 135 -5.08 -6.69 15.48
CA PHE A 135 -6.44 -7.13 15.70
C PHE A 135 -6.71 -8.46 15.01
N GLU A 136 -7.47 -9.30 15.66
CA GLU A 136 -8.07 -10.49 15.07
C GLU A 136 -9.03 -10.07 13.96
N GLN A 137 -9.12 -10.86 12.91
CA GLN A 137 -10.04 -10.60 11.80
C GLN A 137 -11.48 -10.40 12.32
N MET A 138 -12.14 -9.35 11.83
CA MET A 138 -13.52 -8.98 12.16
C MET A 138 -13.80 -8.69 13.64
N THR A 139 -12.81 -8.58 14.49
CA THR A 139 -12.95 -8.27 15.92
C THR A 139 -11.98 -7.18 16.37
N ASN A 140 -12.11 -6.71 17.61
CA ASN A 140 -11.15 -5.83 18.28
C ASN A 140 -10.26 -6.57 19.29
N ASN A 141 -10.26 -7.89 19.27
CA ASN A 141 -9.35 -8.67 20.10
C ASN A 141 -7.92 -8.57 19.56
N ILE A 142 -6.93 -8.53 20.41
CA ILE A 142 -5.53 -8.53 19.98
C ILE A 142 -5.02 -9.97 19.90
N VAL A 143 -4.55 -10.33 18.71
CA VAL A 143 -3.72 -11.52 18.48
C VAL A 143 -2.32 -11.18 18.96
N ASP A 144 -1.92 -11.74 20.08
CA ASP A 144 -0.61 -11.51 20.67
C ASP A 144 0.48 -12.18 19.84
N ILE A 145 1.49 -11.42 19.39
CA ILE A 145 2.54 -11.92 18.50
C ILE A 145 3.93 -11.71 19.06
N ASP A 146 4.82 -12.68 18.90
CA ASP A 146 6.24 -12.55 19.25
C ASP A 146 7.06 -12.01 18.05
N LYS A 147 6.63 -12.30 16.83
CA LYS A 147 7.27 -11.88 15.59
C LYS A 147 6.27 -11.83 14.44
N CYS A 148 6.59 -11.07 13.41
CA CYS A 148 5.85 -11.02 12.16
C CYS A 148 6.79 -11.38 10.99
N LEU A 149 6.38 -12.32 10.12
CA LEU A 149 7.19 -12.75 8.98
C LEU A 149 7.35 -11.67 7.92
N LEU A 150 6.37 -10.72 7.82
CA LEU A 150 6.40 -9.67 6.80
C LEU A 150 7.44 -8.60 7.09
N VAL A 151 7.74 -8.31 8.36
CA VAL A 151 8.66 -7.23 8.74
C VAL A 151 10.11 -7.70 8.74
N ASN A 152 11.01 -6.77 8.54
CA ASN A 152 12.44 -7.05 8.60
C ASN A 152 12.92 -7.41 10.03
N GLY A 153 14.13 -7.95 10.13
CA GLY A 153 14.68 -8.43 11.39
C GLY A 153 14.80 -7.35 12.47
N ARG A 154 15.07 -6.09 12.10
CA ARG A 154 15.17 -4.97 13.03
C ARG A 154 13.86 -4.68 13.75
N ILE A 155 12.76 -4.64 12.99
CA ILE A 155 11.43 -4.47 13.56
C ILE A 155 11.11 -5.64 14.51
N ASN A 156 11.43 -6.89 14.10
CA ASN A 156 11.21 -8.05 14.99
C ASN A 156 12.02 -7.96 16.30
N SER A 157 13.26 -7.46 16.26
CA SER A 157 14.05 -7.22 17.48
C SER A 157 13.40 -6.17 18.37
N LEU A 158 12.85 -5.10 17.79
CA LEU A 158 12.13 -4.06 18.57
C LEU A 158 10.82 -4.58 19.15
N ILE A 159 10.10 -5.49 18.48
CA ILE A 159 8.90 -6.14 19.04
C ILE A 159 9.25 -6.83 20.37
N SER A 160 10.35 -7.59 20.42
CA SER A 160 10.78 -8.28 21.63
C SER A 160 11.08 -7.31 22.78
N LEU A 161 11.76 -6.20 22.51
CA LEU A 161 12.06 -5.17 23.51
C LEU A 161 10.78 -4.49 24.00
N ILE A 162 9.87 -4.17 23.12
CA ILE A 162 8.59 -3.52 23.45
C ILE A 162 7.73 -4.47 24.30
N ARG A 163 7.72 -5.77 24.03
CA ARG A 163 7.01 -6.76 24.86
C ARG A 163 7.46 -6.73 26.31
N GLU A 164 8.76 -6.67 26.54
CA GLU A 164 9.28 -6.55 27.92
C GLU A 164 8.87 -5.22 28.55
N PHE A 165 8.94 -4.14 27.79
CA PHE A 165 8.63 -2.79 28.26
C PHE A 165 7.16 -2.64 28.69
N ILE A 166 6.21 -3.19 27.93
CA ILE A 166 4.77 -3.05 28.21
C ILE A 166 4.31 -3.80 29.48
N LYS A 167 5.06 -4.80 29.96
CA LYS A 167 4.72 -5.51 31.21
C LYS A 167 4.58 -4.55 32.40
N ASN A 168 5.42 -3.49 32.42
CA ASN A 168 5.44 -2.47 33.45
C ASN A 168 4.79 -1.14 33.03
N ASN A 169 4.31 -1.05 31.78
CA ASN A 169 3.77 0.19 31.19
C ASN A 169 2.41 -0.08 30.52
N ARG A 170 1.43 -0.51 31.32
CA ARG A 170 0.12 -1.04 30.88
C ARG A 170 -0.83 0.03 30.30
N GLU A 171 -0.51 1.32 30.44
CA GLU A 171 -1.31 2.42 29.93
C GLU A 171 -0.96 2.80 28.47
N LEU A 172 0.01 2.13 27.87
CA LEU A 172 0.27 2.22 26.42
C LEU A 172 -0.86 1.55 25.65
N LYS A 173 -1.20 2.13 24.48
CA LYS A 173 -2.32 1.68 23.62
C LYS A 173 -1.86 1.13 22.28
N SER A 174 -0.80 1.70 21.73
CA SER A 174 -0.24 1.26 20.47
C SER A 174 1.19 1.74 20.29
N VAL A 175 1.89 1.10 19.35
CA VAL A 175 3.19 1.54 18.89
C VAL A 175 3.29 1.34 17.37
N VAL A 176 3.74 2.39 16.66
CA VAL A 176 4.24 2.24 15.29
C VAL A 176 5.73 2.00 15.37
N ILE A 177 6.19 0.95 14.71
CA ILE A 177 7.61 0.62 14.57
C ILE A 177 7.99 0.81 13.12
N ARG A 178 9.04 1.56 12.85
CA ARG A 178 9.59 1.76 11.51
C ARG A 178 11.11 1.57 11.54
N SER A 179 11.63 1.01 10.46
CA SER A 179 13.08 0.94 10.24
C SER A 179 13.40 1.26 8.80
N SER A 180 14.55 1.87 8.55
CA SER A 180 15.04 2.15 7.19
C SER A 180 16.01 1.08 6.71
N SER A 181 16.34 1.10 5.41
CA SER A 181 17.38 0.26 4.81
C SER A 181 18.78 0.59 5.36
N ASN A 182 19.00 1.84 5.76
CA ASN A 182 20.26 2.29 6.39
C ASN A 182 20.40 1.80 7.84
N GLY A 183 19.30 1.30 8.41
CA GLY A 183 19.28 0.77 9.77
C GLY A 183 18.73 1.71 10.82
N ASP A 184 18.35 2.92 10.47
CA ASP A 184 17.69 3.83 11.40
C ASP A 184 16.34 3.27 11.83
N THR A 185 15.92 3.62 13.05
CA THR A 185 14.70 3.13 13.67
C THR A 185 13.86 4.25 14.24
N MET A 186 12.53 4.06 14.21
CA MET A 186 11.57 5.02 14.74
C MET A 186 10.47 4.29 15.51
N LEU A 187 10.17 4.78 16.72
CA LEU A 187 9.05 4.33 17.55
C LEU A 187 8.09 5.49 17.79
N ILE A 188 6.80 5.25 17.50
CA ILE A 188 5.74 6.22 17.77
C ILE A 188 4.74 5.56 18.71
N PHE A 189 4.78 5.96 19.99
CA PHE A 189 3.91 5.45 21.03
C PHE A 189 2.64 6.30 21.18
N SER A 190 1.55 5.62 21.51
CA SER A 190 0.31 6.24 21.97
C SER A 190 -0.05 5.66 23.35
N GLY A 191 -0.45 6.51 24.28
CA GLY A 191 -0.80 6.14 25.64
C GLY A 191 -0.05 6.97 26.67
N ASN A 192 -0.02 6.49 27.92
CA ASN A 192 0.61 7.20 29.04
C ASN A 192 1.88 6.48 29.49
N VAL A 193 3.00 7.19 29.40
CA VAL A 193 4.33 6.75 29.86
C VAL A 193 5.23 7.99 29.98
N SER A 194 6.22 7.96 30.89
CA SER A 194 7.16 9.08 31.00
C SER A 194 8.15 9.12 29.82
N LYS A 195 8.55 10.33 29.44
CA LYS A 195 9.53 10.53 28.35
C LYS A 195 10.91 9.99 28.75
N GLU A 196 11.29 10.19 30.00
CA GLU A 196 12.57 9.76 30.57
C GLU A 196 12.70 8.25 30.45
N LEU A 197 11.63 7.52 30.80
CA LEU A 197 11.61 6.06 30.71
C LEU A 197 11.72 5.56 29.27
N LEU A 198 11.07 6.25 28.32
CA LEU A 198 11.23 5.92 26.89
C LEU A 198 12.66 6.15 26.40
N LEU A 199 13.29 7.27 26.80
CA LEU A 199 14.65 7.61 26.41
C LEU A 199 15.67 6.60 26.97
N GLU A 200 15.48 6.16 28.21
CA GLU A 200 16.33 5.17 28.86
C GLU A 200 16.15 3.78 28.20
N SER A 201 14.89 3.31 28.09
CA SER A 201 14.58 1.96 27.58
C SER A 201 14.88 1.77 26.10
N PHE A 202 14.79 2.84 25.28
CA PHE A 202 14.99 2.81 23.85
C PHE A 202 16.11 3.77 23.40
N SER A 203 17.20 3.84 24.17
CA SER A 203 18.35 4.73 23.89
C SER A 203 18.98 4.46 22.52
N MET A 204 18.88 3.23 21.98
CA MET A 204 19.37 2.83 20.67
C MET A 204 18.47 3.26 19.50
N VAL A 205 17.24 3.70 19.75
CA VAL A 205 16.30 4.11 18.71
C VAL A 205 16.60 5.56 18.29
N ASP A 206 16.58 5.83 16.98
CA ASP A 206 16.96 7.13 16.44
C ASP A 206 15.88 8.18 16.62
N VAL A 207 14.61 7.80 16.43
CA VAL A 207 13.46 8.71 16.57
C VAL A 207 12.42 8.10 17.51
N ILE A 208 12.00 8.86 18.52
CA ILE A 208 10.95 8.48 19.46
C ILE A 208 9.90 9.60 19.50
N VAL A 209 8.64 9.19 19.37
CA VAL A 209 7.47 10.07 19.45
C VAL A 209 6.49 9.51 20.48
N LEU A 210 5.88 10.37 21.26
CA LEU A 210 4.83 10.03 22.23
C LEU A 210 3.63 10.95 22.01
N ASN A 211 2.46 10.38 21.71
CA ASN A 211 1.21 11.13 21.50
C ASN A 211 1.40 12.32 20.53
N ASN A 212 1.99 12.08 19.36
CA ASN A 212 2.34 13.06 18.33
C ASN A 212 3.33 14.15 18.77
N LYS A 213 4.01 14.00 19.92
CA LYS A 213 5.07 14.92 20.37
C LYS A 213 6.42 14.24 20.26
N LEU A 214 7.35 14.92 19.61
CA LEU A 214 8.72 14.44 19.46
C LEU A 214 9.40 14.36 20.83
N VAL A 215 10.01 13.22 21.11
CA VAL A 215 10.79 12.95 22.33
C VAL A 215 12.28 12.88 22.03
N LYS A 216 12.65 12.27 20.87
CA LYS A 216 14.02 12.11 20.43
C LYS A 216 14.10 12.13 18.91
N GLY A 217 15.20 12.64 18.36
CA GLY A 217 15.48 12.67 16.91
C GLY A 217 14.54 13.59 16.16
N GLN A 218 14.43 13.42 14.85
CA GLN A 218 13.55 14.20 13.99
C GLN A 218 13.01 13.37 12.82
N PHE A 219 13.86 12.62 12.13
CA PHE A 219 13.55 11.80 10.98
C PHE A 219 14.49 10.57 10.94
N ILE A 220 14.13 9.58 10.16
CA ILE A 220 15.02 8.50 9.74
C ILE A 220 15.35 8.67 8.26
N LYS A 221 16.49 8.14 7.82
CA LYS A 221 16.94 8.20 6.42
C LYS A 221 16.68 6.88 5.72
N GLU A 222 16.04 6.95 4.58
CA GLU A 222 15.80 5.79 3.71
C GLU A 222 16.54 5.97 2.39
N ARG A 223 17.14 4.90 1.89
CA ARG A 223 17.77 4.89 0.57
C ARG A 223 16.92 4.10 -0.43
N LEU A 224 16.64 4.72 -1.57
CA LEU A 224 15.90 4.12 -2.65
C LEU A 224 16.65 4.30 -3.97
N GLY A 225 17.32 3.24 -4.43
CA GLY A 225 18.24 3.32 -5.57
C GLY A 225 19.44 4.22 -5.26
N ASP A 226 19.62 5.25 -6.08
CA ASP A 226 20.66 6.29 -5.95
C ASP A 226 20.22 7.52 -5.13
N LYS A 227 18.98 7.54 -4.62
CA LYS A 227 18.38 8.66 -3.89
C LYS A 227 18.26 8.39 -2.40
N GLU A 228 18.39 9.44 -1.59
CA GLU A 228 18.09 9.43 -0.15
C GLU A 228 16.80 10.19 0.14
N PHE A 229 16.05 9.72 1.15
CA PHE A 229 14.80 10.35 1.59
C PHE A 229 14.75 10.45 3.10
N LEU A 230 14.33 11.62 3.59
CA LEU A 230 14.03 11.84 5.01
C LEU A 230 12.59 11.45 5.27
N ILE A 231 12.39 10.59 6.26
CA ILE A 231 11.08 10.12 6.65
C ILE A 231 10.75 10.69 8.03
N TYR A 232 9.82 11.61 8.06
CA TYR A 232 9.30 12.21 9.30
C TYR A 232 8.21 11.32 9.92
N PRO A 233 7.94 11.44 11.23
CA PRO A 233 6.97 10.59 11.92
C PRO A 233 5.59 10.55 11.27
N ASN A 234 5.07 11.70 10.84
CA ASN A 234 3.73 11.85 10.27
C ASN A 234 3.70 11.71 8.75
N SER A 235 4.85 11.61 8.07
CA SER A 235 4.87 11.49 6.62
C SER A 235 4.56 10.06 6.16
N PHE A 236 3.78 9.97 5.07
CA PHE A 236 3.64 8.72 4.35
C PHE A 236 4.95 8.39 3.62
N PHE A 237 5.33 7.14 3.63
CA PHE A 237 6.37 6.59 2.79
C PHE A 237 6.09 5.10 2.57
N GLN A 238 6.40 4.59 1.39
CA GLN A 238 6.13 3.21 1.00
C GLN A 238 6.75 2.21 1.99
N VAL A 239 6.05 1.09 2.22
CA VAL A 239 6.44 0.11 3.25
C VAL A 239 7.26 -1.07 2.72
N ASN A 240 7.35 -1.22 1.40
CA ASN A 240 8.11 -2.25 0.71
C ASN A 240 9.14 -1.62 -0.22
N MET A 241 10.35 -1.41 0.26
CA MET A 241 11.38 -0.69 -0.49
C MET A 241 11.82 -1.40 -1.78
N PHE A 242 11.76 -2.74 -1.81
CA PHE A 242 12.12 -3.53 -2.98
C PHE A 242 11.15 -3.26 -4.13
N ASN A 243 9.87 -3.44 -3.88
CA ASN A 243 8.86 -3.22 -4.91
C ASN A 243 8.53 -1.73 -5.15
N THR A 244 8.86 -0.83 -4.22
CA THR A 244 8.84 0.62 -4.48
C THR A 244 9.87 1.00 -5.53
N LEU A 245 11.09 0.48 -5.42
CA LEU A 245 12.11 0.71 -6.45
C LEU A 245 11.70 0.11 -7.81
N ASN A 246 11.13 -1.09 -7.81
CA ASN A 246 10.59 -1.72 -9.01
C ASN A 246 9.46 -0.90 -9.65
N LEU A 247 8.53 -0.39 -8.84
CA LEU A 247 7.45 0.49 -9.29
C LEU A 247 7.99 1.77 -9.93
N TYR A 248 8.98 2.42 -9.31
CA TYR A 248 9.59 3.64 -9.86
C TYR A 248 10.46 3.37 -11.09
N ASN A 249 11.11 2.21 -11.16
CA ASN A 249 11.78 1.76 -12.37
C ASN A 249 10.78 1.52 -13.52
N GLU A 250 9.58 1.03 -13.20
CA GLU A 250 8.51 0.88 -14.20
C GLU A 250 8.01 2.24 -14.69
N VAL A 251 7.84 3.23 -13.81
CA VAL A 251 7.55 4.62 -14.21
C VAL A 251 8.67 5.17 -15.11
N LYS A 252 9.95 4.94 -14.76
CA LYS A 252 11.09 5.34 -15.60
C LYS A 252 11.08 4.61 -16.96
N ARG A 253 10.72 3.32 -17.01
CA ARG A 253 10.59 2.57 -18.27
C ARG A 253 9.54 3.17 -19.18
N MET A 254 8.38 3.52 -18.63
CA MET A 254 7.27 4.13 -19.38
C MET A 254 7.64 5.53 -19.93
N THR A 255 8.59 6.22 -19.28
CA THR A 255 9.10 7.54 -19.70
C THR A 255 10.47 7.47 -20.37
N TYR A 256 10.97 6.29 -20.72
CA TYR A 256 12.30 6.09 -21.27
C TYR A 256 12.50 6.83 -22.60
N ASN A 257 13.69 7.44 -22.76
CA ASN A 257 14.07 8.27 -23.92
C ASN A 257 13.18 9.49 -24.19
N LYS A 258 12.35 9.91 -23.23
CA LYS A 258 11.53 11.10 -23.34
C LYS A 258 12.14 12.26 -22.58
N LYS A 259 11.81 13.47 -22.99
CA LYS A 259 12.11 14.74 -22.31
C LYS A 259 10.83 15.56 -22.22
N TYR A 260 10.59 16.11 -21.04
CA TYR A 260 9.40 16.88 -20.77
C TYR A 260 9.78 18.34 -20.45
N GLY A 261 9.00 19.30 -20.91
CA GLY A 261 9.10 20.68 -20.47
C GLY A 261 8.59 20.78 -19.03
N ASN A 262 7.33 20.43 -18.83
CA ASN A 262 6.66 20.56 -17.54
C ASN A 262 6.03 19.24 -17.10
N ILE A 263 6.35 18.80 -15.89
CA ILE A 263 5.70 17.67 -15.22
C ILE A 263 4.87 18.20 -14.04
N LEU A 264 3.66 17.69 -13.89
CA LEU A 264 2.79 17.94 -12.74
C LEU A 264 2.60 16.63 -11.96
N ASP A 265 3.05 16.59 -10.71
CA ASP A 265 2.98 15.43 -9.80
C ASP A 265 1.88 15.67 -8.77
N LEU A 266 0.72 15.05 -8.98
CA LEU A 266 -0.47 15.22 -8.16
C LEU A 266 -0.50 14.15 -7.06
N TYR A 267 -0.83 14.58 -5.83
CA TYR A 267 -0.75 13.75 -4.61
C TYR A 267 0.68 13.29 -4.35
N CYS A 268 1.65 14.18 -4.51
CA CYS A 268 3.07 13.84 -4.60
C CYS A 268 3.69 13.32 -3.28
N GLY A 269 2.97 13.37 -2.16
CA GLY A 269 3.44 12.93 -0.86
C GLY A 269 4.79 13.59 -0.48
N THR A 270 5.80 12.79 -0.22
CA THR A 270 7.16 13.26 0.09
C THR A 270 8.01 13.55 -1.16
N GLY A 271 7.39 13.71 -2.32
CA GLY A 271 8.00 14.14 -3.58
C GLY A 271 8.78 13.05 -4.31
N THR A 272 8.61 11.79 -3.94
CA THR A 272 9.47 10.70 -4.41
C THR A 272 9.45 10.52 -5.93
N ILE A 273 8.28 10.40 -6.58
CA ILE A 273 8.19 10.17 -8.02
C ILE A 273 8.70 11.39 -8.80
N GLY A 274 8.28 12.60 -8.39
CA GLY A 274 8.77 13.84 -9.00
C GLY A 274 10.28 13.99 -8.95
N ILE A 275 10.93 13.67 -7.81
CA ILE A 275 12.38 13.67 -7.64
C ILE A 275 13.04 12.64 -8.57
N PHE A 276 12.49 11.43 -8.69
CA PHE A 276 13.01 10.42 -9.63
C PHE A 276 12.94 10.86 -11.10
N LEU A 277 11.91 11.62 -11.49
CA LEU A 277 11.70 12.06 -12.87
C LEU A 277 12.27 13.44 -13.18
N SER A 278 12.79 14.18 -12.18
CA SER A 278 13.32 15.52 -12.36
C SER A 278 14.41 15.62 -13.44
N GLN A 279 15.22 14.57 -13.63
CA GLN A 279 16.30 14.52 -14.61
C GLN A 279 15.82 14.52 -16.07
N ILE A 280 14.56 14.17 -16.31
CA ILE A 280 13.96 14.14 -17.67
C ILE A 280 12.99 15.31 -17.91
N ALA A 281 12.92 16.27 -17.00
CA ALA A 281 12.05 17.43 -17.05
C ALA A 281 12.82 18.75 -16.98
N THR A 282 12.29 19.80 -17.61
CA THR A 282 12.77 21.17 -17.38
C THR A 282 12.25 21.71 -16.04
N SER A 283 11.00 21.41 -15.71
CA SER A 283 10.37 21.81 -14.45
C SER A 283 9.40 20.74 -13.96
N VAL A 284 9.37 20.52 -12.65
CA VAL A 284 8.41 19.64 -11.97
C VAL A 284 7.66 20.47 -10.92
N VAL A 285 6.34 20.27 -10.83
CA VAL A 285 5.55 20.85 -9.74
C VAL A 285 4.79 19.71 -9.04
N GLY A 286 5.01 19.56 -7.72
CA GLY A 286 4.28 18.61 -6.88
C GLY A 286 3.17 19.32 -6.10
N ILE A 287 2.00 18.68 -5.95
CA ILE A 287 0.89 19.16 -5.11
C ILE A 287 0.55 18.08 -4.09
N GLU A 288 0.54 18.47 -2.81
CA GLU A 288 0.23 17.59 -1.68
C GLU A 288 -0.50 18.37 -0.59
N VAL A 289 -1.52 17.75 0.01
CA VAL A 289 -2.36 18.42 1.02
C VAL A 289 -1.75 18.39 2.42
N VAL A 290 -0.91 17.41 2.71
CA VAL A 290 -0.29 17.22 4.04
C VAL A 290 0.96 18.09 4.17
N GLU A 291 0.92 19.10 5.02
CA GLU A 291 2.01 20.05 5.22
C GLU A 291 3.35 19.38 5.59
N ASP A 292 3.31 18.41 6.53
CA ASP A 292 4.51 17.65 6.93
C ASP A 292 5.14 16.89 5.75
N ALA A 293 4.32 16.39 4.83
CA ALA A 293 4.79 15.71 3.62
C ALA A 293 5.44 16.72 2.63
N VAL A 294 4.86 17.91 2.49
CA VAL A 294 5.45 18.97 1.66
C VAL A 294 6.78 19.47 2.22
N ILE A 295 6.89 19.60 3.54
CA ILE A 295 8.17 19.92 4.21
C ILE A 295 9.20 18.82 3.91
N ALA A 296 8.81 17.56 4.08
CA ALA A 296 9.66 16.42 3.75
C ALA A 296 10.07 16.41 2.26
N ALA A 297 9.14 16.71 1.35
CA ALA A 297 9.40 16.75 -0.09
C ALA A 297 10.46 17.81 -0.46
N LYS A 298 10.38 19.01 0.14
CA LYS A 298 11.39 20.07 -0.05
C LYS A 298 12.76 19.62 0.45
N CYS A 299 12.85 19.10 1.67
CA CYS A 299 14.10 18.56 2.20
C CYS A 299 14.64 17.41 1.35
N ASN A 300 13.76 16.55 0.82
CA ASN A 300 14.15 15.43 -0.05
C ASN A 300 14.69 15.92 -1.40
N ALA A 301 14.13 16.99 -1.97
CA ALA A 301 14.69 17.61 -3.16
C ALA A 301 16.09 18.19 -2.89
N ASP A 302 16.25 18.89 -1.78
CA ASP A 302 17.52 19.53 -1.39
C ASP A 302 18.64 18.49 -1.20
N ILE A 303 18.40 17.42 -0.43
CA ILE A 303 19.44 16.39 -0.18
C ILE A 303 19.81 15.59 -1.44
N ASN A 304 18.92 15.55 -2.45
CA ASN A 304 19.17 14.91 -3.73
C ASN A 304 19.67 15.88 -4.81
N ASN A 305 19.96 17.15 -4.46
CA ASN A 305 20.40 18.22 -5.37
C ASN A 305 19.45 18.42 -6.57
N VAL A 306 18.12 18.37 -6.33
CA VAL A 306 17.09 18.58 -7.35
C VAL A 306 16.56 20.00 -7.24
N GLU A 307 16.99 20.87 -8.16
CA GLU A 307 16.68 22.31 -8.16
C GLU A 307 15.46 22.68 -9.01
N ASN A 308 15.08 21.82 -9.96
CA ASN A 308 14.01 22.08 -10.92
C ASN A 308 12.63 21.54 -10.47
N ILE A 309 12.43 21.33 -9.16
CA ILE A 309 11.17 20.91 -8.58
C ILE A 309 10.64 21.91 -7.56
N LYS A 310 9.31 22.11 -7.54
CA LYS A 310 8.61 22.95 -6.55
C LYS A 310 7.45 22.18 -5.97
N PHE A 311 7.11 22.46 -4.71
CA PHE A 311 6.00 21.82 -4.01
C PHE A 311 5.00 22.83 -3.50
N ILE A 312 3.72 22.58 -3.76
CA ILE A 312 2.55 23.34 -3.32
C ILE A 312 1.85 22.55 -2.22
N CYS A 313 1.62 23.18 -1.06
CA CYS A 313 0.81 22.62 0.01
C CYS A 313 -0.65 23.01 -0.21
N GLY A 314 -1.50 22.01 -0.53
CA GLY A 314 -2.92 22.23 -0.72
C GLY A 314 -3.59 21.06 -1.42
N ARG A 315 -4.91 21.15 -1.54
CA ARG A 315 -5.70 20.14 -2.24
C ARG A 315 -5.47 20.25 -3.75
N VAL A 316 -5.34 19.13 -4.43
CA VAL A 316 -5.16 19.10 -5.89
C VAL A 316 -6.25 19.88 -6.59
N GLU A 317 -7.50 19.70 -6.18
CA GLU A 317 -8.70 20.32 -6.76
C GLU A 317 -8.71 21.85 -6.68
N ASP A 318 -7.93 22.43 -5.76
CA ASP A 318 -7.88 23.89 -5.55
C ASP A 318 -6.79 24.58 -6.38
N TYR A 319 -5.82 23.82 -6.88
CA TYR A 319 -4.68 24.38 -7.60
C TYR A 319 -4.57 23.93 -9.05
N ILE A 320 -5.12 22.76 -9.41
CA ILE A 320 -4.93 22.13 -10.72
C ILE A 320 -5.46 22.99 -11.89
N ASP A 321 -6.49 23.81 -11.66
CA ASP A 321 -7.07 24.69 -12.67
C ASP A 321 -6.14 25.82 -13.11
N GLY A 322 -5.15 26.18 -12.30
CA GLY A 322 -4.12 27.16 -12.63
C GLY A 322 -3.05 26.69 -13.62
N PHE A 323 -3.01 25.40 -13.94
CA PHE A 323 -1.95 24.84 -14.79
C PHE A 323 -2.36 24.72 -16.25
N ASN A 324 -1.40 25.03 -17.14
CA ASN A 324 -1.49 24.87 -18.59
C ASN A 324 -0.12 24.43 -19.13
N ASN A 325 -0.05 23.93 -20.34
CA ASN A 325 1.18 23.51 -21.01
C ASN A 325 1.97 22.46 -20.22
N ILE A 326 1.27 21.47 -19.69
CA ILE A 326 1.86 20.32 -19.02
C ILE A 326 2.06 19.20 -20.04
N ASP A 327 3.26 18.64 -20.08
CA ASP A 327 3.58 17.52 -20.97
C ASP A 327 3.21 16.18 -20.34
N LEU A 328 3.48 16.01 -19.05
CA LEU A 328 3.22 14.81 -18.28
C LEU A 328 2.51 15.15 -16.97
N ILE A 329 1.40 14.47 -16.70
CA ILE A 329 0.79 14.42 -15.38
C ILE A 329 1.07 13.05 -14.75
N ILE A 330 1.54 13.06 -13.49
CA ILE A 330 1.65 11.87 -12.66
C ILE A 330 0.56 11.98 -11.61
N VAL A 331 -0.13 10.87 -11.36
CA VAL A 331 -1.12 10.79 -10.29
C VAL A 331 -0.86 9.54 -9.44
N ASP A 332 -0.80 9.72 -8.11
CA ASP A 332 -0.74 8.64 -7.11
C ASP A 332 -1.81 8.94 -6.03
N PRO A 333 -3.11 8.84 -6.39
CA PRO A 333 -4.20 9.26 -5.53
C PRO A 333 -4.44 8.28 -4.37
N PRO A 334 -5.17 8.70 -3.32
CA PRO A 334 -5.63 7.81 -2.27
C PRO A 334 -6.54 6.70 -2.83
N ARG A 335 -6.89 5.70 -2.00
CA ARG A 335 -7.73 4.55 -2.39
C ARG A 335 -9.07 4.92 -3.05
N SER A 336 -9.60 6.11 -2.80
CA SER A 336 -10.82 6.60 -3.44
C SER A 336 -10.66 6.92 -4.93
N GLY A 337 -9.43 6.97 -5.44
CA GLY A 337 -9.09 7.39 -6.80
C GLY A 337 -9.21 8.90 -6.97
N LEU A 338 -9.28 9.36 -8.21
CA LEU A 338 -9.46 10.76 -8.57
C LEU A 338 -10.91 11.19 -8.34
N ASP A 339 -11.10 12.43 -7.90
CA ASP A 339 -12.41 13.07 -7.92
C ASP A 339 -12.71 13.64 -9.31
N LYS A 340 -14.01 13.94 -9.54
CA LYS A 340 -14.47 14.41 -10.85
C LYS A 340 -13.81 15.72 -11.27
N LYS A 341 -13.61 16.67 -10.36
CA LYS A 341 -12.99 17.96 -10.67
C LYS A 341 -11.54 17.79 -11.13
N THR A 342 -10.80 16.87 -10.52
CA THR A 342 -9.44 16.54 -10.94
C THR A 342 -9.43 15.89 -12.32
N ILE A 343 -10.33 14.94 -12.60
CA ILE A 343 -10.45 14.31 -13.93
C ILE A 343 -10.78 15.36 -15.00
N ASP A 344 -11.76 16.23 -14.76
CA ASP A 344 -12.17 17.29 -15.68
C ASP A 344 -11.01 18.26 -15.96
N ASN A 345 -10.21 18.61 -14.94
CA ASN A 345 -9.04 19.45 -15.11
C ASN A 345 -7.88 18.73 -15.86
N VAL A 346 -7.65 17.46 -15.61
CA VAL A 346 -6.67 16.67 -16.37
C VAL A 346 -7.05 16.67 -17.86
N LYS A 347 -8.33 16.47 -18.20
CA LYS A 347 -8.84 16.55 -19.57
C LYS A 347 -8.65 17.95 -20.16
N ARG A 348 -8.93 19.03 -19.39
CA ARG A 348 -8.76 20.44 -19.80
C ARG A 348 -7.27 20.78 -20.07
N ILE A 349 -6.37 20.39 -19.17
CA ILE A 349 -4.93 20.59 -19.32
C ILE A 349 -4.43 19.84 -20.56
N ASN A 350 -5.01 18.68 -20.82
CA ASN A 350 -4.76 17.85 -21.97
C ASN A 350 -3.26 17.54 -22.18
N PRO A 351 -2.56 16.99 -21.14
CA PRO A 351 -1.15 16.63 -21.26
C PRO A 351 -0.91 15.60 -22.36
N LYS A 352 0.31 15.50 -22.84
CA LYS A 352 0.69 14.48 -23.85
C LYS A 352 0.56 13.08 -23.28
N GLU A 353 0.89 12.95 -21.97
CA GLU A 353 0.91 11.67 -21.27
C GLU A 353 0.41 11.81 -19.84
N ILE A 354 -0.15 10.70 -19.32
CA ILE A 354 -0.51 10.54 -17.92
C ILE A 354 0.14 9.24 -17.43
N ILE A 355 0.83 9.30 -16.31
CA ILE A 355 1.24 8.14 -15.51
C ILE A 355 0.30 8.04 -14.32
N TYR A 356 -0.43 6.93 -14.22
CA TYR A 356 -1.34 6.66 -13.12
C TYR A 356 -0.78 5.52 -12.26
N VAL A 357 -0.38 5.83 -11.02
CA VAL A 357 -0.06 4.86 -9.97
C VAL A 357 -1.30 4.67 -9.11
N SER A 358 -1.68 3.45 -8.81
CA SER A 358 -2.90 3.17 -8.04
C SER A 358 -2.71 2.00 -7.08
N CYS A 359 -3.12 2.18 -5.84
CA CYS A 359 -3.16 1.12 -4.84
C CYS A 359 -4.51 0.37 -4.79
N ASP A 360 -5.50 0.76 -5.62
CA ASP A 360 -6.81 0.11 -5.71
C ASP A 360 -7.23 -0.09 -7.18
N PRO A 361 -7.23 -1.34 -7.68
CA PRO A 361 -7.58 -1.62 -9.07
C PRO A 361 -9.01 -1.26 -9.47
N MET A 362 -9.96 -1.25 -8.51
CA MET A 362 -11.35 -0.92 -8.80
C MET A 362 -11.51 0.57 -9.14
N THR A 363 -10.85 1.43 -8.35
CA THR A 363 -10.86 2.87 -8.62
C THR A 363 -10.00 3.21 -9.83
N LEU A 364 -8.91 2.47 -10.06
CA LEU A 364 -8.11 2.64 -11.28
C LEU A 364 -8.95 2.44 -12.54
N VAL A 365 -9.64 1.30 -12.69
CA VAL A 365 -10.42 1.03 -13.92
C VAL A 365 -11.58 2.01 -14.08
N ARG A 366 -12.19 2.50 -12.98
CA ARG A 366 -13.20 3.56 -13.01
C ARG A 366 -12.63 4.86 -13.59
N ASP A 367 -11.48 5.29 -13.08
CA ASP A 367 -10.87 6.56 -13.49
C ASP A 367 -10.30 6.49 -14.92
N LEU A 368 -9.71 5.34 -15.28
CA LEU A 368 -9.28 5.07 -16.65
C LEU A 368 -10.45 5.10 -17.64
N LYS A 369 -11.64 4.61 -17.23
CA LYS A 369 -12.86 4.66 -18.03
C LYS A 369 -13.30 6.09 -18.33
N GLU A 370 -13.17 6.99 -17.37
CA GLU A 370 -13.44 8.42 -17.55
C GLU A 370 -12.41 9.10 -18.48
N LEU A 371 -11.15 8.65 -18.43
CA LEU A 371 -10.06 9.23 -19.24
C LEU A 371 -9.98 8.64 -20.66
N GLU A 372 -10.55 7.45 -20.92
CA GLU A 372 -10.42 6.76 -22.21
C GLU A 372 -11.03 7.54 -23.38
N GLU A 373 -11.91 8.50 -23.14
CA GLU A 373 -12.46 9.36 -24.19
C GLU A 373 -11.35 10.15 -24.90
N ASP A 374 -10.44 10.77 -24.14
CA ASP A 374 -9.38 11.65 -24.61
C ASP A 374 -8.02 10.95 -24.74
N TYR A 375 -7.84 9.83 -24.04
CA TYR A 375 -6.56 9.12 -23.92
C TYR A 375 -6.65 7.68 -24.35
N LEU A 376 -5.56 7.21 -24.95
CA LEU A 376 -5.34 5.79 -25.24
C LEU A 376 -4.56 5.17 -24.06
N ILE A 377 -5.16 4.22 -23.37
CA ILE A 377 -4.49 3.43 -22.32
C ILE A 377 -3.53 2.48 -23.02
N LYS A 378 -2.23 2.69 -22.89
CA LYS A 378 -1.19 1.93 -23.60
C LYS A 378 -0.90 0.60 -22.95
N GLU A 379 -0.69 0.60 -21.65
CA GLU A 379 -0.38 -0.58 -20.87
C GLU A 379 -0.65 -0.35 -19.39
N ILE A 380 -0.88 -1.45 -18.67
CA ILE A 380 -1.02 -1.50 -17.23
C ILE A 380 -0.05 -2.56 -16.71
N THR A 381 0.74 -2.21 -15.70
CA THR A 381 1.67 -3.12 -15.04
C THR A 381 1.28 -3.29 -13.59
N PRO A 382 0.81 -4.48 -13.16
CA PRO A 382 0.61 -4.79 -11.76
C PRO A 382 1.94 -4.88 -11.00
N VAL A 383 1.94 -4.47 -9.73
CA VAL A 383 3.11 -4.55 -8.83
C VAL A 383 2.66 -5.15 -7.50
N ASP A 384 3.30 -6.22 -7.05
CA ASP A 384 3.01 -6.84 -5.75
C ASP A 384 3.67 -6.06 -4.61
N MET A 385 3.15 -4.86 -4.34
CA MET A 385 3.65 -4.01 -3.25
C MET A 385 3.40 -4.63 -1.87
N PHE A 386 2.34 -5.45 -1.73
CA PHE A 386 1.91 -6.04 -0.46
C PHE A 386 1.77 -7.58 -0.56
N PRO A 387 2.88 -8.32 -0.68
CA PRO A 387 2.86 -9.78 -0.61
C PRO A 387 2.08 -10.30 0.61
N ASN A 388 1.44 -11.45 0.47
CA ASN A 388 0.59 -12.09 1.49
C ASN A 388 -0.74 -11.38 1.81
N THR A 389 -1.09 -10.34 1.05
CA THR A 389 -2.39 -9.67 1.11
C THR A 389 -3.06 -9.65 -0.25
N HIS A 390 -4.36 -9.35 -0.30
CA HIS A 390 -5.11 -9.22 -1.55
C HIS A 390 -4.80 -7.94 -2.34
N HIS A 391 -4.05 -7.01 -1.75
CA HIS A 391 -3.71 -5.74 -2.37
C HIS A 391 -2.72 -5.92 -3.51
N VAL A 392 -2.93 -5.18 -4.58
CA VAL A 392 -2.02 -5.06 -5.72
C VAL A 392 -2.01 -3.62 -6.18
N GLU A 393 -0.83 -3.07 -6.41
CA GLU A 393 -0.68 -1.76 -7.03
C GLU A 393 -0.54 -1.91 -8.54
N CYS A 394 -0.89 -0.86 -9.28
CA CYS A 394 -0.75 -0.82 -10.71
C CYS A 394 -0.10 0.49 -11.16
N VAL A 395 0.73 0.41 -12.19
CA VAL A 395 1.23 1.57 -12.92
C VAL A 395 0.64 1.51 -14.33
N SER A 396 0.02 2.60 -14.77
CA SER A 396 -0.58 2.70 -16.10
C SER A 396 -0.02 3.92 -16.82
N VAL A 397 0.18 3.80 -18.12
CA VAL A 397 0.54 4.93 -18.99
C VAL A 397 -0.54 5.17 -20.03
N LEU A 398 -0.97 6.42 -20.11
CA LEU A 398 -1.96 6.88 -21.08
C LEU A 398 -1.32 7.91 -22.01
N HIS A 399 -1.61 7.81 -23.30
CA HIS A 399 -1.18 8.78 -24.29
C HIS A 399 -2.40 9.52 -24.84
N ARG A 400 -2.28 10.84 -24.97
CA ARG A 400 -3.32 11.65 -25.58
C ARG A 400 -3.63 11.12 -26.99
N LYS A 401 -4.91 10.95 -27.29
CA LYS A 401 -5.35 10.63 -28.65
C LYS A 401 -4.99 11.76 -29.61
N SER A 402 -4.33 11.47 -30.71
CA SER A 402 -4.15 12.45 -31.77
C SER A 402 -5.53 12.76 -32.34
N LEU A 403 -5.90 14.03 -32.37
CA LEU A 403 -7.01 14.45 -33.22
C LEU A 403 -6.55 14.16 -34.68
N GLU A 404 -7.02 13.07 -35.25
CA GLU A 404 -6.94 12.93 -36.71
C GLU A 404 -7.72 14.10 -37.32
N LYS A 405 -6.97 15.02 -37.92
CA LYS A 405 -7.55 16.11 -38.71
C LYS A 405 -7.82 15.61 -40.13
#